data_22766338c19c3ca27be787f059d112df
#
_entry.id   22766338c19c3ca27be787f059d112df
#
_cell.length_a   1.000
_cell.length_b   1.000
_cell.length_c   1.000
_cell.angle_alpha   90.00
_cell.angle_beta   90.00
_cell.angle_gamma   90.00
#
_symmetry.space_group_name_H-M   'P 1'
#
loop_
_entity.id
_entity.type
_entity.pdbx_description
1 polymer ?
#
loop_
_entity_poly.entity_id
_entity_poly.type
_entity_poly.pdbx_seq_one_letter_code
_entity_poly.pdbx_strand_id
1 'polypeptide(L)'
;MIRILLAEDDSSMRAYLARSLERSGYQVVAVDRGTAALPLIESEPFDLLLTDIVMPEMDGIELAQKAAVAAPDMRVMFITGFAAVALKAGRAAPSAKVLSKPFHLRDLVAEVDRLFQSEDQHGRL
;
A
#
# COMPACT_ATOMS: atom_id res chain seq x y z
N MET A 1 1.67 -14.52 -9.11
CA MET A 1 1.91 -14.12 -7.71
C MET A 1 1.69 -12.62 -7.57
N ILE A 2 0.98 -12.23 -6.53
CA ILE A 2 0.66 -10.83 -6.28
C ILE A 2 1.90 -10.10 -5.76
N ARG A 3 2.25 -8.98 -6.39
CA ARG A 3 3.43 -8.18 -6.03
C ARG A 3 3.00 -6.89 -5.33
N ILE A 4 3.57 -6.66 -4.16
CA ILE A 4 3.27 -5.51 -3.31
C ILE A 4 4.50 -4.62 -3.20
N LEU A 5 4.33 -3.32 -3.44
CA LEU A 5 5.35 -2.32 -3.14
C LEU A 5 4.97 -1.67 -1.82
N LEU A 6 5.84 -1.81 -0.82
CA LEU A 6 5.63 -1.26 0.52
C LEU A 6 6.53 -0.03 0.70
N ALA A 7 5.93 1.11 0.99
CA ALA A 7 6.66 2.34 1.32
C ALA A 7 6.41 2.69 2.78
N GLU A 8 7.44 2.59 3.60
CA GLU A 8 7.37 2.83 5.05
C GLU A 8 8.73 3.32 5.53
N ASP A 9 8.77 4.50 6.15
CA ASP A 9 10.03 5.11 6.57
C ASP A 9 10.58 4.54 7.89
N ASP A 10 9.73 3.97 8.74
CA ASP A 10 10.18 3.29 9.96
C ASP A 10 10.75 1.91 9.60
N SER A 11 12.06 1.72 9.86
CA SER A 11 12.74 0.50 9.45
C SER A 11 12.21 -0.77 10.12
N SER A 12 11.86 -0.69 11.41
CA SER A 12 11.31 -1.83 12.15
C SER A 12 9.93 -2.20 11.63
N MET A 13 9.07 -1.21 11.44
CA MET A 13 7.73 -1.42 10.92
C MET A 13 7.80 -1.96 9.49
N ARG A 14 8.68 -1.41 8.66
CA ARG A 14 8.85 -1.85 7.27
C ARG A 14 9.24 -3.33 7.20
N ALA A 15 10.22 -3.74 7.99
CA ALA A 15 10.66 -5.14 8.04
C ALA A 15 9.54 -6.06 8.54
N TYR A 16 8.82 -5.62 9.55
CA TYR A 16 7.74 -6.37 10.17
C TYR A 16 6.58 -6.60 9.19
N LEU A 17 6.15 -5.54 8.52
CA LEU A 17 5.06 -5.61 7.54
C LEU A 17 5.47 -6.47 6.33
N ALA A 18 6.68 -6.26 5.81
CA ALA A 18 7.17 -7.02 4.67
C ALA A 18 7.19 -8.52 4.97
N ARG A 19 7.71 -8.90 6.14
CA ARG A 19 7.80 -10.31 6.53
C ARG A 19 6.42 -10.94 6.68
N SER A 20 5.48 -10.20 7.28
CA SER A 20 4.12 -10.69 7.47
C SER A 20 3.42 -10.97 6.14
N LEU A 21 3.57 -10.05 5.18
CA LEU A 21 2.98 -10.20 3.86
C LEU A 21 3.64 -11.34 3.07
N GLU A 22 4.96 -11.47 3.16
CA GLU A 22 5.68 -12.56 2.50
C GLU A 22 5.24 -13.93 3.03
N ARG A 23 5.03 -14.04 4.34
CA ARG A 23 4.53 -15.28 4.94
C ARG A 23 3.13 -15.64 4.47
N SER A 24 2.38 -14.66 4.03
CA SER A 24 1.03 -14.88 3.50
C SER A 24 1.02 -15.18 1.99
N GLY A 25 2.19 -15.29 1.38
CA GLY A 25 2.31 -15.69 -0.02
C GLY A 25 2.48 -14.56 -1.01
N TYR A 26 2.64 -13.31 -0.54
CA TYR A 26 2.85 -12.17 -1.43
C TYR A 26 4.33 -11.95 -1.69
N GLN A 27 4.64 -11.38 -2.85
CA GLN A 27 5.98 -10.94 -3.18
C GLN A 27 6.08 -9.46 -2.83
N VAL A 28 7.03 -9.09 -1.97
CA VAL A 28 7.12 -7.73 -1.42
C VAL A 28 8.45 -7.10 -1.78
N VAL A 29 8.36 -5.88 -2.31
CA VAL A 29 9.51 -4.99 -2.45
C VAL A 29 9.27 -3.84 -1.47
N ALA A 30 10.21 -3.60 -0.57
CA ALA A 30 10.06 -2.59 0.47
C ALA A 30 11.06 -1.45 0.28
N VAL A 31 10.56 -0.22 0.39
CA VAL A 31 11.38 0.99 0.30
C VAL A 31 11.08 1.91 1.48
N ASP A 32 11.97 2.85 1.76
CA ASP A 32 11.88 3.70 2.94
C ASP A 32 11.25 5.07 2.67
N ARG A 33 10.91 5.37 1.41
CA ARG A 33 10.38 6.70 1.04
C ARG A 33 9.67 6.68 -0.31
N GLY A 34 8.83 7.70 -0.52
CA GLY A 34 8.08 7.82 -1.77
C GLY A 34 8.96 8.07 -2.98
N THR A 35 10.04 8.82 -2.81
CA THR A 35 10.96 9.12 -3.91
C THR A 35 11.73 7.89 -4.39
N ALA A 36 11.83 6.86 -3.56
CA ALA A 36 12.39 5.57 -3.96
C ALA A 36 11.32 4.65 -4.58
N ALA A 37 10.07 4.80 -4.16
CA ALA A 37 8.97 3.98 -4.65
C ALA A 37 8.57 4.34 -6.08
N LEU A 38 8.47 5.61 -6.40
CA LEU A 38 7.95 6.07 -7.69
C LEU A 38 8.73 5.53 -8.90
N PRO A 39 10.07 5.55 -8.92
CA PRO A 39 10.81 4.96 -10.04
C PRO A 39 10.53 3.48 -10.24
N LEU A 40 10.28 2.73 -9.16
CA LEU A 40 9.95 1.31 -9.26
C LEU A 40 8.56 1.11 -9.88
N ILE A 41 7.60 1.94 -9.49
CA ILE A 41 6.25 1.89 -10.05
C ILE A 41 6.30 2.16 -11.56
N GLU A 42 7.17 3.07 -11.98
CA GLU A 42 7.32 3.42 -13.38
C GLU A 42 8.00 2.33 -14.22
N SER A 43 8.84 1.51 -13.59
CA SER A 43 9.67 0.53 -14.30
C SER A 43 9.24 -0.93 -14.16
N GLU A 44 8.43 -1.26 -13.15
CA GLU A 44 8.05 -2.64 -12.85
C GLU A 44 6.56 -2.72 -12.55
N PRO A 45 5.90 -3.85 -12.86
CA PRO A 45 4.49 -4.04 -12.51
C PRO A 45 4.34 -4.40 -11.04
N PHE A 46 3.43 -3.72 -10.36
CA PHE A 46 2.99 -4.05 -9.01
C PHE A 46 1.47 -4.12 -8.98
N ASP A 47 0.94 -5.00 -8.14
CA ASP A 47 -0.51 -5.15 -7.98
C ASP A 47 -1.07 -4.23 -6.90
N LEU A 48 -0.25 -3.91 -5.90
CA LEU A 48 -0.65 -3.07 -4.77
C LEU A 48 0.50 -2.17 -4.33
N LEU A 49 0.18 -0.89 -4.10
CA LEU A 49 1.02 0.04 -3.37
C LEU A 49 0.45 0.14 -1.95
N LEU A 50 1.22 -0.32 -0.97
CA LEU A 50 0.90 -0.19 0.44
C LEU A 50 1.85 0.85 1.02
N THR A 51 1.33 2.02 1.42
CA THR A 51 2.20 3.11 1.82
C THR A 51 1.72 3.79 3.10
N ASP A 52 2.68 4.15 3.94
CA ASP A 52 2.43 5.11 5.01
C ASP A 52 2.10 6.46 4.36
N ILE A 53 1.31 7.27 5.04
CA ILE A 53 0.94 8.60 4.53
C ILE A 53 2.02 9.60 4.91
N VAL A 54 2.41 9.62 6.18
CA VAL A 54 3.39 10.62 6.67
C VAL A 54 4.80 10.09 6.48
N MET A 55 5.47 10.61 5.47
CA MET A 55 6.85 10.27 5.14
C MET A 55 7.60 11.54 4.73
N PRO A 56 8.94 11.57 4.90
CA PRO A 56 9.71 12.74 4.48
C PRO A 56 9.71 12.89 2.94
N GLU A 57 9.86 14.11 2.47
CA GLU A 57 9.97 14.53 1.07
C GLU A 57 8.67 14.40 0.30
N MET A 58 8.20 13.18 0.09
CA MET A 58 6.94 12.90 -0.62
C MET A 58 6.04 12.07 0.28
N ASP A 59 4.89 12.59 0.68
CA ASP A 59 3.95 11.83 1.49
C ASP A 59 3.23 10.75 0.66
N GLY A 60 2.52 9.85 1.36
CA GLY A 60 1.86 8.74 0.70
C GLY A 60 0.72 9.15 -0.22
N ILE A 61 0.05 10.27 0.06
CA ILE A 61 -1.03 10.78 -0.79
C ILE A 61 -0.47 11.28 -2.12
N GLU A 62 0.61 12.05 -2.07
CA GLU A 62 1.28 12.53 -3.27
C GLU A 62 1.82 11.35 -4.09
N LEU A 63 2.42 10.37 -3.41
CA LEU A 63 2.91 9.17 -4.06
C LEU A 63 1.79 8.43 -4.78
N ALA A 64 0.64 8.26 -4.12
CA ALA A 64 -0.51 7.57 -4.71
C ALA A 64 -1.06 8.32 -5.93
N GLN A 65 -1.08 9.64 -5.89
CA GLN A 65 -1.54 10.45 -7.02
C GLN A 65 -0.62 10.27 -8.23
N LYS A 66 0.69 10.30 -8.01
CA LYS A 66 1.66 10.08 -9.09
C LYS A 66 1.64 8.64 -9.59
N ALA A 67 1.44 7.69 -8.68
CA ALA A 67 1.32 6.29 -9.04
C ALA A 67 0.09 6.02 -9.91
N ALA A 68 -1.02 6.70 -9.67
CA ALA A 68 -2.23 6.55 -10.47
C ALA A 68 -2.02 6.94 -11.92
N VAL A 69 -1.13 7.88 -12.19
CA VAL A 69 -0.76 8.27 -13.56
C VAL A 69 0.13 7.21 -14.20
N ALA A 70 1.12 6.71 -13.46
CA ALA A 70 2.10 5.75 -13.97
C ALA A 70 1.53 4.33 -14.07
N ALA A 71 0.64 3.94 -13.15
CA ALA A 71 0.09 2.59 -13.06
C ALA A 71 -1.40 2.65 -12.66
N PRO A 72 -2.28 3.02 -13.58
CA PRO A 72 -3.70 3.27 -13.25
C PRO A 72 -4.46 2.06 -12.74
N ASP A 73 -3.99 0.84 -13.04
CA ASP A 73 -4.65 -0.39 -12.59
C ASP A 73 -4.13 -0.89 -11.24
N MET A 74 -3.07 -0.28 -10.71
CA MET A 74 -2.51 -0.68 -9.42
C MET A 74 -3.41 -0.22 -8.28
N ARG A 75 -3.68 -1.13 -7.34
CA ARG A 75 -4.46 -0.80 -6.15
C ARG A 75 -3.60 -0.05 -5.14
N VAL A 76 -4.24 0.75 -4.29
CA VAL A 76 -3.55 1.54 -3.26
C VAL A 76 -4.22 1.30 -1.92
N MET A 77 -3.39 1.10 -0.89
CA MET A 77 -3.83 1.03 0.49
C MET A 77 -2.92 1.92 1.33
N PHE A 78 -3.51 2.75 2.17
CA PHE A 78 -2.78 3.64 3.05
C PHE A 78 -2.71 3.12 4.47
N ILE A 79 -1.62 3.41 5.16
CA ILE A 79 -1.45 3.17 6.59
C ILE A 79 -1.16 4.50 7.27
N THR A 80 -1.80 4.79 8.38
CA THR A 80 -1.51 6.02 9.12
C THR A 80 -1.85 5.89 10.61
N GLY A 81 -1.10 6.60 11.45
CA GLY A 81 -1.40 6.76 12.88
C GLY A 81 -2.18 8.03 13.17
N PHE A 82 -2.53 8.83 12.17
CA PHE A 82 -3.14 10.14 12.37
C PHE A 82 -4.55 10.20 11.74
N ALA A 83 -5.58 10.35 12.58
CA ALA A 83 -6.97 10.34 12.13
C ALA A 83 -7.28 11.45 11.10
N ALA A 84 -6.77 12.65 11.33
CA ALA A 84 -7.00 13.77 10.41
C ALA A 84 -6.38 13.51 9.03
N VAL A 85 -5.21 12.86 9.02
CA VAL A 85 -4.52 12.49 7.77
C VAL A 85 -5.29 11.37 7.07
N ALA A 86 -5.88 10.43 7.83
CA ALA A 86 -6.72 9.38 7.26
C ALA A 86 -7.92 9.95 6.51
N LEU A 87 -8.57 10.97 7.07
CA LEU A 87 -9.68 11.65 6.40
C LEU A 87 -9.24 12.33 5.11
N LYS A 88 -8.09 12.99 5.13
CA LYS A 88 -7.53 13.63 3.95
C LYS A 88 -7.25 12.62 2.85
N ALA A 89 -6.69 11.47 3.20
CA ALA A 89 -6.40 10.38 2.26
C ALA A 89 -7.69 9.85 1.62
N GLY A 90 -8.73 9.67 2.42
CA GLY A 90 -10.01 9.20 1.94
C GLY A 90 -10.65 10.14 0.92
N ARG A 91 -10.45 11.46 1.09
CA ARG A 91 -10.93 12.46 0.13
C ARG A 91 -10.10 12.49 -1.15
N ALA A 92 -8.78 12.33 -1.02
CA ALA A 92 -7.86 12.40 -2.15
C ALA A 92 -7.91 11.15 -3.01
N ALA A 93 -8.17 9.99 -2.42
CA ALA A 93 -8.23 8.70 -3.11
C ALA A 93 -9.39 7.87 -2.56
N PRO A 94 -10.65 8.19 -2.96
CA PRO A 94 -11.83 7.54 -2.36
C PRO A 94 -11.89 6.03 -2.55
N SER A 95 -11.27 5.50 -3.58
CA SER A 95 -11.26 4.05 -3.85
C SER A 95 -10.17 3.30 -3.05
N ALA A 96 -9.26 4.03 -2.42
CA ALA A 96 -8.19 3.40 -1.65
C ALA A 96 -8.65 3.08 -0.23
N LYS A 97 -8.21 1.92 0.28
CA LYS A 97 -8.46 1.54 1.66
C LYS A 97 -7.48 2.28 2.57
N VAL A 98 -7.94 2.74 3.72
CA VAL A 98 -7.08 3.35 4.73
C VAL A 98 -7.13 2.51 6.00
N LEU A 99 -5.97 2.08 6.47
CA LEU A 99 -5.85 1.29 7.70
C LEU A 99 -5.16 2.14 8.77
N SER A 100 -5.85 2.38 9.88
CA SER A 100 -5.34 3.24 10.96
C SER A 100 -4.54 2.43 11.98
N LYS A 101 -3.41 2.96 12.40
CA LYS A 101 -2.62 2.40 13.51
C LYS A 101 -3.28 2.77 14.85
N PRO A 102 -3.20 1.93 15.86
CA PRO A 102 -2.62 0.59 15.87
C PRO A 102 -3.55 -0.45 15.22
N PHE A 103 -2.96 -1.45 14.58
CA PHE A 103 -3.71 -2.57 14.01
C PHE A 103 -2.91 -3.86 14.23
N HIS A 104 -3.59 -5.00 14.18
CA HIS A 104 -2.92 -6.29 14.20
C HIS A 104 -2.48 -6.66 12.79
N LEU A 105 -1.33 -7.34 12.67
CA LEU A 105 -0.84 -7.77 11.36
C LEU A 105 -1.83 -8.66 10.62
N ARG A 106 -2.55 -9.52 11.35
CA ARG A 106 -3.57 -10.37 10.73
C ARG A 106 -4.69 -9.54 10.10
N ASP A 107 -4.99 -8.36 10.64
CA ASP A 107 -6.01 -7.48 10.08
C ASP A 107 -5.51 -6.85 8.77
N LEU A 108 -4.24 -6.47 8.73
CA LEU A 108 -3.62 -5.96 7.50
C LEU A 108 -3.65 -7.04 6.41
N VAL A 109 -3.21 -8.26 6.74
CA VAL A 109 -3.19 -9.37 5.79
C VAL A 109 -4.60 -9.69 5.32
N ALA A 110 -5.59 -9.68 6.22
CA ALA A 110 -6.98 -9.92 5.87
C ALA A 110 -7.53 -8.88 4.90
N GLU A 111 -7.17 -7.59 5.10
CA GLU A 111 -7.59 -6.53 4.19
C GLU A 111 -6.96 -6.68 2.81
N VAL A 112 -5.67 -7.03 2.74
CA VAL A 112 -4.98 -7.28 1.48
C VAL A 112 -5.61 -8.48 0.78
N ASP A 113 -5.83 -9.58 1.50
CA ASP A 113 -6.46 -10.78 0.95
C ASP A 113 -7.84 -10.45 0.37
N ARG A 114 -8.61 -9.63 1.08
CA ARG A 114 -9.96 -9.26 0.67
C ARG A 114 -9.96 -8.47 -0.65
N LEU A 115 -8.98 -7.59 -0.85
CA LEU A 115 -8.86 -6.84 -2.10
C LEU A 115 -8.74 -7.76 -3.31
N PHE A 116 -7.96 -8.81 -3.19
CA PHE A 116 -7.69 -9.71 -4.32
C PHE A 116 -8.68 -10.86 -4.44
N GLN A 117 -9.25 -11.31 -3.36
CA GLN A 117 -10.31 -12.32 -3.38
C GLN A 117 -11.59 -11.81 -4.04
N SER A 118 -11.96 -10.55 -3.78
CA SER A 118 -13.14 -9.94 -4.40
C SER A 118 -13.00 -9.92 -5.93
N GLU A 119 -11.80 -9.67 -6.42
CA GLU A 119 -11.52 -9.66 -7.84
C GLU A 119 -11.63 -11.05 -8.45
N ASP A 120 -11.08 -12.06 -7.75
CA ASP A 120 -11.19 -13.46 -8.17
C ASP A 120 -12.64 -13.93 -8.26
N GLN A 121 -13.46 -13.56 -7.29
CA GLN A 121 -14.88 -13.89 -7.29
C GLN A 121 -15.61 -13.27 -8.47
N HIS A 122 -15.28 -12.05 -8.83
CA HIS A 122 -15.83 -11.37 -10.01
C HIS A 122 -15.42 -12.09 -11.30
N GLY A 123 -14.18 -12.53 -11.37
CA GLY A 123 -13.66 -13.24 -12.53
C GLY A 123 -14.33 -14.60 -12.77
N ARG A 124 -14.94 -15.20 -11.76
CA ARG A 124 -15.61 -16.50 -11.87
C ARG A 124 -17.04 -16.40 -12.35
N LEU A 125 -17.59 -15.23 -12.27
CA LEU A 125 -18.96 -15.00 -12.70
C LEU A 125 -19.01 -14.65 -14.19
#